data_e4fdee48ef88134a7bf4459a2205bf23
#
_entry.id   e4fdee48ef88134a7bf4459a2205bf23
#
_cell.length_a   1.000
_cell.length_b   1.000
_cell.length_c   1.000
_cell.angle_alpha   90.00
_cell.angle_beta   90.00
_cell.angle_gamma   90.00
#
_symmetry.space_group_name_H-M   'P 1'
#
loop_
_entity.id
_entity.type
_entity.pdbx_description
1 polymer ?
#
loop_
_entity_poly.entity_id
_entity_poly.type
_entity_poly.pdbx_seq_one_letter_code
_entity_poly.pdbx_strand_id
1 'polypeptide(L)'
;MARLRVPAQALRNFLSILLGFALGGINNLFVLPWAFEDDLGSWGLVRIAAAWAMIFGPLLAFGAPSAFNRFKGTFTTEGKLPELYTTLLAPPLVLFLGLVALPALVIPESVADVLGLEGENRKAVWPIALLSGITGLQIYFSGFLSSRLKTSLATFARETFVKFGYLALAVALGLGWLGQAAFLPAFVGLYLVVLTLLIAQSLANRFTITPKRIQNRTLTREIRKYSGTLIIGSSAWMILGQIDINMIGQCMGLEH
;
A
#
# COMPACT_ATOMS: atom_id res chain seq x y z
N MET A 1 23.63 7.22 24.83
CA MET A 1 22.72 8.04 23.98
C MET A 1 21.65 7.26 23.19
N ALA A 2 21.73 5.95 23.04
CA ALA A 2 20.70 5.16 22.31
C ALA A 2 19.35 5.03 23.04
N ARG A 3 19.34 5.01 24.38
CA ARG A 3 18.12 4.82 25.19
C ARG A 3 17.07 5.92 25.09
N LEU A 4 17.42 7.14 24.71
CA LEU A 4 16.48 8.27 24.57
C LEU A 4 15.83 8.38 23.17
N ARG A 5 16.34 7.67 22.16
CA ARG A 5 15.80 7.71 20.78
C ARG A 5 14.53 6.91 20.60
N VAL A 6 14.37 5.80 21.30
CA VAL A 6 13.20 4.91 21.17
C VAL A 6 11.92 5.59 21.68
N PRO A 7 11.88 6.21 22.88
CA PRO A 7 10.69 6.90 23.34
C PRO A 7 10.26 8.05 22.42
N ALA A 8 11.22 8.86 21.94
CA ALA A 8 10.94 9.96 21.04
C ALA A 8 10.37 9.48 19.67
N GLN A 9 10.86 8.37 19.16
CA GLN A 9 10.33 7.78 17.94
C GLN A 9 8.93 7.19 18.13
N ALA A 10 8.68 6.53 19.27
CA ALA A 10 7.36 6.02 19.61
C ALA A 10 6.33 7.15 19.73
N LEU A 11 6.70 8.28 20.39
CA LEU A 11 5.84 9.45 20.48
C LEU A 11 5.54 10.05 19.10
N ARG A 12 6.54 10.20 18.24
CA ARG A 12 6.33 10.69 16.86
C ARG A 12 5.39 9.78 16.06
N ASN A 13 5.56 8.46 16.16
CA ASN A 13 4.69 7.51 15.51
C ASN A 13 3.26 7.62 16.04
N PHE A 14 3.09 7.71 17.36
CA PHE A 14 1.79 7.88 18.00
C PHE A 14 1.10 9.17 17.52
N LEU A 15 1.80 10.30 17.55
CA LEU A 15 1.27 11.59 17.07
C LEU A 15 0.89 11.52 15.57
N SER A 16 1.72 10.87 14.73
CA SER A 16 1.41 10.69 13.31
C SER A 16 0.14 9.86 13.10
N ILE A 17 -0.04 8.79 13.86
CA ILE A 17 -1.24 7.94 13.79
C ILE A 17 -2.47 8.72 14.26
N LEU A 18 -2.37 9.44 15.38
CA LEU A 18 -3.46 10.24 15.94
C LEU A 18 -3.90 11.36 14.98
N LEU A 19 -2.94 12.10 14.43
CA LEU A 19 -3.22 13.12 13.40
C LEU A 19 -3.85 12.50 12.14
N GLY A 20 -3.32 11.37 11.70
CA GLY A 20 -3.90 10.64 10.58
C GLY A 20 -5.32 10.17 10.87
N PHE A 21 -5.62 9.70 12.06
CA PHE A 21 -6.98 9.32 12.46
C PHE A 21 -7.93 10.51 12.45
N ALA A 22 -7.54 11.65 13.03
CA ALA A 22 -8.33 12.88 13.04
C ALA A 22 -8.59 13.39 11.60
N LEU A 23 -7.56 13.44 10.75
CA LEU A 23 -7.70 13.82 9.35
C LEU A 23 -8.63 12.85 8.58
N GLY A 24 -8.50 11.56 8.84
CA GLY A 24 -9.39 10.54 8.25
C GLY A 24 -10.86 10.72 8.67
N GLY A 25 -11.09 11.04 9.94
CA GLY A 25 -12.43 11.36 10.46
C GLY A 25 -13.03 12.60 9.78
N ILE A 26 -12.26 13.70 9.73
CA ILE A 26 -12.69 14.94 9.05
C ILE A 26 -13.01 14.67 7.57
N ASN A 27 -12.14 13.93 6.87
CA ASN A 27 -12.36 13.58 5.48
C ASN A 27 -13.68 12.81 5.28
N ASN A 28 -13.84 11.70 6.00
CA ASN A 28 -14.97 10.81 5.75
C ASN A 28 -16.31 11.37 6.22
N LEU A 29 -16.33 12.20 7.28
CA LEU A 29 -17.57 12.70 7.85
C LEU A 29 -18.04 14.02 7.23
N PHE A 30 -17.11 14.86 6.76
CA PHE A 30 -17.46 16.21 6.32
C PHE A 30 -17.03 16.52 4.89
N VAL A 31 -15.77 16.29 4.55
CA VAL A 31 -15.21 16.83 3.30
C VAL A 31 -15.61 15.97 2.11
N LEU A 32 -15.55 14.66 2.22
CA LEU A 32 -15.92 13.78 1.11
C LEU A 32 -17.41 13.82 0.78
N PRO A 33 -18.35 13.77 1.75
CA PRO A 33 -19.76 13.96 1.43
C PRO A 33 -20.05 15.29 0.72
N TRP A 34 -19.39 16.38 1.14
CA TRP A 34 -19.52 17.68 0.49
C TRP A 34 -18.89 17.68 -0.90
N ALA A 35 -17.69 17.14 -1.07
CA ALA A 35 -16.98 17.17 -2.35
C ALA A 35 -17.58 16.27 -3.43
N PHE A 36 -18.32 15.22 -3.04
CA PHE A 36 -18.98 14.26 -3.93
C PHE A 36 -20.52 14.34 -3.85
N GLU A 37 -21.08 15.48 -3.43
CA GLU A 37 -22.53 15.65 -3.28
C GLU A 37 -23.27 15.37 -4.60
N ASP A 38 -22.69 15.77 -5.74
CA ASP A 38 -23.27 15.59 -7.06
C ASP A 38 -22.95 14.24 -7.72
N ASP A 39 -22.02 13.45 -7.18
CA ASP A 39 -21.58 12.18 -7.79
C ASP A 39 -21.05 11.19 -6.74
N LEU A 40 -21.97 10.53 -6.08
CA LEU A 40 -21.67 9.46 -5.11
C LEU A 40 -21.02 8.23 -5.76
N GLY A 41 -21.30 7.98 -7.04
CA GLY A 41 -20.71 6.86 -7.80
C GLY A 41 -19.20 6.97 -7.90
N SER A 42 -18.66 8.14 -8.22
CA SER A 42 -17.21 8.38 -8.25
C SER A 42 -16.56 8.22 -6.88
N TRP A 43 -17.22 8.61 -5.80
CA TRP A 43 -16.73 8.35 -4.45
C TRP A 43 -16.69 6.86 -4.13
N GLY A 44 -17.77 6.13 -4.45
CA GLY A 44 -17.83 4.68 -4.34
C GLY A 44 -16.69 3.98 -5.04
N LEU A 45 -16.37 4.43 -6.27
CA LEU A 45 -15.26 3.90 -7.07
C LEU A 45 -13.90 4.07 -6.38
N VAL A 46 -13.62 5.24 -5.81
CA VAL A 46 -12.37 5.50 -5.06
C VAL A 46 -12.28 4.60 -3.81
N ARG A 47 -13.40 4.39 -3.11
CA ARG A 47 -13.45 3.49 -1.94
C ARG A 47 -13.20 2.04 -2.33
N ILE A 48 -13.80 1.57 -3.41
CA ILE A 48 -13.55 0.22 -3.95
C ILE A 48 -12.08 0.08 -4.35
N ALA A 49 -11.52 1.07 -5.04
CA ALA A 49 -10.11 1.04 -5.42
C ALA A 49 -9.17 0.96 -4.18
N ALA A 50 -9.46 1.75 -3.15
CA ALA A 50 -8.71 1.71 -1.91
C ALA A 50 -8.88 0.38 -1.16
N ALA A 51 -10.09 -0.19 -1.12
CA ALA A 51 -10.36 -1.49 -0.49
C ALA A 51 -9.60 -2.63 -1.19
N TRP A 52 -9.62 -2.69 -2.51
CA TRP A 52 -8.84 -3.67 -3.28
C TRP A 52 -7.32 -3.48 -3.06
N ALA A 53 -6.83 -2.24 -3.03
CA ALA A 53 -5.43 -1.98 -2.73
C ALA A 53 -5.02 -2.43 -1.30
N MET A 54 -5.92 -2.32 -0.33
CA MET A 54 -5.70 -2.82 1.04
C MET A 54 -5.71 -4.35 1.11
N ILE A 55 -6.47 -5.04 0.26
CA ILE A 55 -6.48 -6.51 0.17
C ILE A 55 -5.23 -7.00 -0.55
N PHE A 56 -4.94 -6.47 -1.74
CA PHE A 56 -3.82 -6.93 -2.55
C PHE A 56 -2.45 -6.46 -2.05
N GLY A 57 -2.38 -5.30 -1.39
CA GLY A 57 -1.12 -4.75 -0.89
C GLY A 57 -0.31 -5.72 -0.02
N PRO A 58 -0.86 -6.29 1.07
CA PRO A 58 -0.17 -7.29 1.89
C PRO A 58 0.19 -8.57 1.13
N LEU A 59 -0.68 -9.02 0.20
CA LEU A 59 -0.40 -10.17 -0.67
C LEU A 59 0.84 -9.90 -1.54
N LEU A 60 0.87 -8.73 -2.18
CA LEU A 60 1.99 -8.29 -3.02
C LEU A 60 3.28 -8.08 -2.24
N ALA A 61 3.19 -7.58 -0.99
CA ALA A 61 4.35 -7.42 -0.12
C ALA A 61 5.01 -8.75 0.29
N PHE A 62 4.34 -9.89 0.05
CA PHE A 62 4.85 -11.25 0.24
C PHE A 62 5.47 -11.50 1.62
N GLY A 63 4.90 -10.96 2.70
CA GLY A 63 5.39 -11.15 4.07
C GLY A 63 6.78 -10.55 4.33
N ALA A 64 7.31 -9.72 3.43
CA ALA A 64 8.64 -9.12 3.53
C ALA A 64 8.91 -8.37 4.85
N PRO A 65 7.99 -7.57 5.43
CA PRO A 65 8.25 -6.86 6.67
C PRO A 65 8.64 -7.79 7.83
N SER A 66 7.93 -8.89 7.97
CA SER A 66 8.20 -9.88 9.03
C SER A 66 9.47 -10.68 8.75
N ALA A 67 9.72 -11.02 7.48
CA ALA A 67 10.93 -11.70 7.07
C ALA A 67 12.18 -10.84 7.33
N PHE A 68 12.13 -9.52 7.08
CA PHE A 68 13.22 -8.61 7.45
C PHE A 68 13.55 -8.70 8.94
N ASN A 69 12.55 -8.64 9.80
CA ASN A 69 12.76 -8.64 11.24
C ASN A 69 13.34 -9.97 11.71
N ARG A 70 12.89 -11.11 11.17
CA ARG A 70 13.34 -12.45 11.56
C ARG A 70 14.75 -12.75 11.06
N PHE A 71 15.04 -12.52 9.79
CA PHE A 71 16.28 -12.99 9.17
C PHE A 71 17.41 -11.96 9.16
N LYS A 72 17.13 -10.68 9.44
CA LYS A 72 18.14 -9.63 9.47
C LYS A 72 19.37 -9.97 10.30
N GLY A 73 19.18 -10.55 11.49
CA GLY A 73 20.27 -10.93 12.40
C GLY A 73 21.30 -11.84 11.70
N THR A 74 20.83 -12.93 11.11
CA THR A 74 21.66 -13.91 10.40
C THR A 74 22.45 -13.26 9.26
N PHE A 75 21.79 -12.44 8.43
CA PHE A 75 22.44 -11.78 7.30
C PHE A 75 23.36 -10.62 7.69
N THR A 76 23.16 -10.04 8.89
CA THR A 76 24.06 -9.00 9.42
C THR A 76 25.40 -9.59 9.81
N THR A 77 25.41 -10.73 10.49
CA THR A 77 26.65 -11.43 10.90
C THR A 77 27.46 -11.90 9.70
N GLU A 78 26.80 -12.27 8.61
CA GLU A 78 27.47 -12.71 7.37
C GLU A 78 27.83 -11.57 6.42
N GLY A 79 27.44 -10.32 6.70
CA GLY A 79 27.66 -9.18 5.80
C GLY A 79 26.84 -9.23 4.49
N LYS A 80 25.80 -10.08 4.43
CA LYS A 80 25.00 -10.37 3.21
C LYS A 80 23.61 -9.72 3.21
N LEU A 81 23.41 -8.64 3.96
CA LEU A 81 22.12 -7.92 4.02
C LEU A 81 21.55 -7.54 2.64
N PRO A 82 22.36 -7.06 1.66
CA PRO A 82 21.85 -6.75 0.32
C PRO A 82 21.22 -7.95 -0.39
N GLU A 83 21.73 -9.15 -0.17
CA GLU A 83 21.15 -10.38 -0.75
C GLU A 83 19.76 -10.67 -0.18
N LEU A 84 19.55 -10.45 1.13
CA LEU A 84 18.23 -10.57 1.76
C LEU A 84 17.25 -9.54 1.19
N TYR A 85 17.68 -8.28 1.05
CA TYR A 85 16.82 -7.20 0.52
C TYR A 85 16.37 -7.50 -0.91
N THR A 86 17.30 -7.89 -1.78
CA THR A 86 16.99 -8.23 -3.17
C THR A 86 16.10 -9.47 -3.26
N THR A 87 16.36 -10.49 -2.46
CA THR A 87 15.55 -11.72 -2.45
C THR A 87 14.11 -11.45 -2.01
N LEU A 88 13.90 -10.57 -1.03
CA LEU A 88 12.58 -10.20 -0.55
C LEU A 88 11.88 -9.14 -1.42
N LEU A 89 12.61 -8.40 -2.27
CA LEU A 89 12.03 -7.44 -3.22
C LEU A 89 11.51 -8.14 -4.49
N ALA A 90 12.14 -9.24 -4.89
CA ALA A 90 11.81 -9.91 -6.14
C ALA A 90 10.32 -10.35 -6.20
N PRO A 91 9.73 -11.04 -5.20
CA PRO A 91 8.32 -11.41 -5.25
C PRO A 91 7.37 -10.21 -5.38
N PRO A 92 7.46 -9.12 -4.58
CA PRO A 92 6.65 -7.93 -4.76
C PRO A 92 6.72 -7.33 -6.15
N LEU A 93 7.92 -7.24 -6.73
CA LEU A 93 8.09 -6.70 -8.08
C LEU A 93 7.46 -7.60 -9.15
N VAL A 94 7.69 -8.91 -9.09
CA VAL A 94 7.11 -9.86 -10.05
C VAL A 94 5.60 -9.86 -9.95
N LEU A 95 5.05 -9.88 -8.74
CA LEU A 95 3.60 -9.83 -8.53
C LEU A 95 3.00 -8.49 -8.97
N PHE A 96 3.70 -7.37 -8.72
CA PHE A 96 3.27 -6.06 -9.20
C PHE A 96 3.22 -6.00 -10.73
N LEU A 97 4.30 -6.42 -11.38
CA LEU A 97 4.36 -6.47 -12.85
C LEU A 97 3.29 -7.41 -13.41
N GLY A 98 3.08 -8.56 -12.78
CA GLY A 98 2.01 -9.50 -13.14
C GLY A 98 0.62 -8.87 -12.99
N LEU A 99 0.36 -8.18 -11.88
CA LEU A 99 -0.93 -7.52 -11.62
C LEU A 99 -1.20 -6.39 -12.62
N VAL A 100 -0.18 -5.62 -12.99
CA VAL A 100 -0.32 -4.56 -14.00
C VAL A 100 -0.43 -5.15 -15.41
N ALA A 101 0.28 -6.22 -15.72
CA ALA A 101 0.19 -6.87 -17.04
C ALA A 101 -1.11 -7.68 -17.23
N LEU A 102 -1.71 -8.20 -16.15
CA LEU A 102 -2.90 -9.04 -16.22
C LEU A 102 -4.06 -8.40 -17.00
N PRO A 103 -4.44 -7.13 -16.74
CA PRO A 103 -5.52 -6.49 -17.50
C PRO A 103 -5.18 -6.25 -18.97
N ALA A 104 -3.90 -6.32 -19.36
CA ALA A 104 -3.49 -6.19 -20.76
C ALA A 104 -3.48 -7.54 -21.50
N LEU A 105 -3.27 -8.65 -20.75
CA LEU A 105 -3.17 -10.01 -21.30
C LEU A 105 -4.50 -10.77 -21.23
N VAL A 106 -5.27 -10.51 -20.19
CA VAL A 106 -6.60 -11.08 -19.99
C VAL A 106 -7.63 -10.03 -20.37
N ILE A 107 -8.73 -10.44 -21.03
CA ILE A 107 -9.80 -9.53 -21.43
C ILE A 107 -10.16 -8.65 -20.22
N PRO A 108 -10.00 -7.30 -20.31
CA PRO A 108 -10.23 -6.40 -19.18
C PRO A 108 -11.61 -6.57 -18.53
N GLU A 109 -12.58 -7.03 -19.31
CA GLU A 109 -13.96 -7.33 -18.90
C GLU A 109 -14.03 -8.39 -17.78
N SER A 110 -13.32 -9.51 -17.93
CA SER A 110 -13.31 -10.57 -16.91
C SER A 110 -12.70 -10.12 -15.59
N VAL A 111 -11.69 -9.24 -15.65
CA VAL A 111 -11.07 -8.67 -14.45
C VAL A 111 -12.01 -7.66 -13.81
N ALA A 112 -12.67 -6.83 -14.60
CA ALA A 112 -13.64 -5.84 -14.13
C ALA A 112 -14.83 -6.52 -13.42
N ASP A 113 -15.36 -7.62 -13.97
CA ASP A 113 -16.45 -8.36 -13.38
C ASP A 113 -16.07 -8.94 -11.99
N VAL A 114 -14.85 -9.46 -11.84
CA VAL A 114 -14.33 -9.92 -10.52
C VAL A 114 -14.21 -8.77 -9.53
N LEU A 115 -13.87 -7.57 -10.01
CA LEU A 115 -13.76 -6.37 -9.16
C LEU A 115 -15.12 -5.70 -8.89
N GLY A 116 -16.21 -6.19 -9.49
CA GLY A 116 -17.55 -5.59 -9.37
C GLY A 116 -17.67 -4.25 -10.11
N LEU A 117 -16.95 -4.08 -11.22
CA LEU A 117 -16.94 -2.85 -12.00
C LEU A 117 -17.81 -3.00 -13.25
N GLU A 118 -18.85 -2.18 -13.37
CA GLU A 118 -19.77 -2.19 -14.51
C GLU A 118 -19.60 -0.94 -15.38
N GLY A 119 -20.03 -1.03 -16.64
CA GLY A 119 -20.11 0.10 -17.56
C GLY A 119 -18.80 0.87 -17.72
N GLU A 120 -18.85 2.18 -17.57
CA GLU A 120 -17.68 3.07 -17.68
C GLU A 120 -16.65 2.87 -16.57
N ASN A 121 -17.06 2.35 -15.41
CA ASN A 121 -16.18 2.08 -14.26
C ASN A 121 -15.15 0.98 -14.54
N ARG A 122 -15.33 0.17 -15.59
CA ARG A 122 -14.34 -0.83 -16.07
C ARG A 122 -12.97 -0.20 -16.36
N LYS A 123 -12.93 1.07 -16.73
CA LYS A 123 -11.67 1.81 -16.92
C LYS A 123 -10.84 1.94 -15.66
N ALA A 124 -11.45 1.78 -14.46
CA ALA A 124 -10.77 1.84 -13.18
C ALA A 124 -9.93 0.60 -12.84
N VAL A 125 -10.00 -0.47 -13.63
CA VAL A 125 -9.16 -1.68 -13.44
C VAL A 125 -7.67 -1.30 -13.36
N TRP A 126 -7.20 -0.41 -14.24
CA TRP A 126 -5.82 0.04 -14.25
C TRP A 126 -5.41 0.85 -13.02
N PRO A 127 -6.15 1.91 -12.63
CA PRO A 127 -5.91 2.61 -11.37
C PRO A 127 -5.90 1.67 -10.15
N ILE A 128 -6.81 0.70 -10.09
CA ILE A 128 -6.87 -0.29 -9.00
C ILE A 128 -5.63 -1.18 -8.98
N ALA A 129 -5.22 -1.70 -10.13
CA ALA A 129 -4.02 -2.53 -10.26
C ALA A 129 -2.75 -1.75 -9.85
N LEU A 130 -2.61 -0.53 -10.34
CA LEU A 130 -1.50 0.36 -9.99
C LEU A 130 -1.49 0.70 -8.50
N LEU A 131 -2.63 1.10 -7.93
CA LEU A 131 -2.75 1.44 -6.52
C LEU A 131 -2.40 0.24 -5.62
N SER A 132 -2.87 -0.95 -5.98
CA SER A 132 -2.56 -2.19 -5.26
C SER A 132 -1.06 -2.50 -5.28
N GLY A 133 -0.43 -2.38 -6.44
CA GLY A 133 1.00 -2.61 -6.59
C GLY A 133 1.84 -1.59 -5.85
N ILE A 134 1.50 -0.30 -5.95
CA ILE A 134 2.14 0.78 -5.20
C ILE A 134 2.03 0.52 -3.69
N THR A 135 0.84 0.13 -3.20
CA THR A 135 0.61 -0.19 -1.79
C THR A 135 1.46 -1.37 -1.33
N GLY A 136 1.59 -2.42 -2.13
CA GLY A 136 2.46 -3.56 -1.84
C GLY A 136 3.93 -3.15 -1.70
N LEU A 137 4.43 -2.32 -2.60
CA LEU A 137 5.79 -1.78 -2.52
C LEU A 137 5.96 -0.83 -1.32
N GLN A 138 4.97 -0.01 -0.99
CA GLN A 138 4.99 0.82 0.21
C GLN A 138 5.11 -0.04 1.48
N ILE A 139 4.38 -1.15 1.57
CA ILE A 139 4.47 -2.10 2.69
C ILE A 139 5.88 -2.70 2.75
N TYR A 140 6.47 -3.09 1.61
CA TYR A 140 7.83 -3.61 1.54
C TYR A 140 8.86 -2.61 2.07
N PHE A 141 8.89 -1.37 1.54
CA PHE A 141 9.85 -0.35 1.97
C PHE A 141 9.63 0.11 3.41
N SER A 142 8.40 0.19 3.87
CA SER A 142 8.08 0.45 5.28
C SER A 142 8.62 -0.65 6.19
N GLY A 143 8.51 -1.92 5.78
CA GLY A 143 9.09 -3.07 6.47
C GLY A 143 10.62 -3.00 6.54
N PHE A 144 11.28 -2.64 5.44
CA PHE A 144 12.72 -2.39 5.43
C PHE A 144 13.11 -1.29 6.43
N LEU A 145 12.45 -0.13 6.40
CA LEU A 145 12.72 0.99 7.31
C LEU A 145 12.45 0.61 8.77
N SER A 146 11.40 -0.16 9.04
CA SER A 146 11.08 -0.71 10.36
C SER A 146 12.21 -1.60 10.86
N SER A 147 12.74 -2.46 10.03
CA SER A 147 13.88 -3.31 10.39
C SER A 147 15.13 -2.51 10.76
N ARG A 148 15.26 -1.28 10.27
CA ARG A 148 16.34 -0.33 10.56
C ARG A 148 16.02 0.60 11.74
N LEU A 149 14.88 0.43 12.42
CA LEU A 149 14.40 1.34 13.47
C LEU A 149 14.22 2.79 12.98
N LYS A 150 13.82 2.97 11.72
CA LYS A 150 13.59 4.27 11.08
C LYS A 150 12.13 4.40 10.64
N THR A 151 11.21 4.16 11.59
CA THR A 151 9.77 4.07 11.30
C THR A 151 9.06 5.41 11.21
N SER A 152 9.57 6.46 11.87
CA SER A 152 8.81 7.72 12.04
C SER A 152 8.36 8.36 10.73
N LEU A 153 9.27 8.47 9.74
CA LEU A 153 8.90 9.06 8.45
C LEU A 153 7.98 8.12 7.65
N ALA A 154 8.22 6.82 7.71
CA ALA A 154 7.36 5.84 7.04
C ALA A 154 5.93 5.87 7.60
N THR A 155 5.79 5.94 8.93
CA THR A 155 4.50 6.08 9.60
C THR A 155 3.83 7.41 9.22
N PHE A 156 4.56 8.52 9.30
CA PHE A 156 4.04 9.83 8.92
C PHE A 156 3.57 9.87 7.46
N ALA A 157 4.38 9.36 6.54
CA ALA A 157 4.05 9.36 5.11
C ALA A 157 2.79 8.54 4.80
N ARG A 158 2.62 7.37 5.45
CA ARG A 158 1.47 6.48 5.19
C ARG A 158 0.22 6.87 5.97
N GLU A 159 0.36 7.32 7.21
CA GLU A 159 -0.79 7.57 8.09
C GLU A 159 -1.28 9.01 8.04
N THR A 160 -0.37 9.99 7.97
CA THR A 160 -0.73 11.41 8.03
C THR A 160 -0.73 12.04 6.63
N PHE A 161 0.38 11.90 5.88
CA PHE A 161 0.56 12.59 4.61
C PHE A 161 -0.45 12.11 3.55
N VAL A 162 -0.74 10.80 3.46
CA VAL A 162 -1.78 10.28 2.55
C VAL A 162 -3.14 10.91 2.87
N LYS A 163 -3.53 10.95 4.15
CA LYS A 163 -4.85 11.48 4.55
C LYS A 163 -4.94 12.99 4.36
N PHE A 164 -3.83 13.71 4.59
CA PHE A 164 -3.75 15.14 4.27
C PHE A 164 -3.83 15.40 2.77
N GLY A 165 -3.09 14.63 1.96
CA GLY A 165 -3.18 14.73 0.50
C GLY A 165 -4.57 14.38 -0.03
N TYR A 166 -5.21 13.37 0.56
CA TYR A 166 -6.59 13.01 0.22
C TYR A 166 -7.57 14.15 0.57
N LEU A 167 -7.41 14.79 1.73
CA LEU A 167 -8.15 15.99 2.11
C LEU A 167 -7.97 17.12 1.07
N ALA A 168 -6.72 17.39 0.68
CA ALA A 168 -6.43 18.43 -0.30
C ALA A 168 -7.07 18.14 -1.66
N LEU A 169 -7.03 16.89 -2.13
CA LEU A 169 -7.69 16.47 -3.36
C LEU A 169 -9.21 16.62 -3.27
N ALA A 170 -9.82 16.23 -2.15
CA ALA A 170 -11.27 16.35 -1.95
C ALA A 170 -11.71 17.82 -1.91
N VAL A 171 -10.95 18.69 -1.24
CA VAL A 171 -11.20 20.14 -1.24
C VAL A 171 -11.04 20.71 -2.64
N ALA A 172 -10.01 20.32 -3.40
CA ALA A 172 -9.81 20.77 -4.77
C ALA A 172 -10.97 20.34 -5.69
N LEU A 173 -11.53 19.14 -5.48
CA LEU A 173 -12.72 18.66 -6.19
C LEU A 173 -13.95 19.52 -5.84
N GLY A 174 -14.25 19.71 -4.55
CA GLY A 174 -15.41 20.49 -4.09
C GLY A 174 -15.36 21.97 -4.49
N LEU A 175 -14.15 22.54 -4.68
CA LEU A 175 -13.96 23.89 -5.21
C LEU A 175 -13.98 23.96 -6.76
N GLY A 176 -14.16 22.82 -7.45
CA GLY A 176 -14.17 22.77 -8.90
C GLY A 176 -12.79 22.91 -9.58
N TRP A 177 -11.70 22.88 -8.82
CA TRP A 177 -10.33 22.91 -9.36
C TRP A 177 -9.89 21.59 -9.96
N LEU A 178 -10.48 20.50 -9.53
CA LEU A 178 -10.23 19.15 -10.00
C LEU A 178 -11.52 18.55 -10.56
N GLY A 179 -11.49 17.99 -11.76
CA GLY A 179 -12.63 17.27 -12.32
C GLY A 179 -12.78 15.87 -11.70
N GLN A 180 -13.99 15.36 -11.60
CA GLN A 180 -14.30 14.05 -11.03
C GLN A 180 -13.49 12.92 -11.68
N ALA A 181 -13.40 12.88 -13.00
CA ALA A 181 -12.62 11.88 -13.74
C ALA A 181 -11.11 11.91 -13.41
N ALA A 182 -10.59 13.06 -12.99
CA ALA A 182 -9.17 13.22 -12.61
C ALA A 182 -8.88 12.85 -11.15
N PHE A 183 -9.92 12.67 -10.32
CA PHE A 183 -9.74 12.43 -8.88
C PHE A 183 -9.05 11.07 -8.60
N LEU A 184 -9.53 9.98 -9.19
CA LEU A 184 -8.94 8.66 -9.01
C LEU A 184 -7.48 8.58 -9.49
N PRO A 185 -7.11 9.08 -10.70
CA PRO A 185 -5.70 9.20 -11.09
C PRO A 185 -4.86 10.06 -10.15
N ALA A 186 -5.38 11.19 -9.66
CA ALA A 186 -4.68 12.05 -8.70
C ALA A 186 -4.46 11.32 -7.35
N PHE A 187 -5.45 10.54 -6.91
CA PHE A 187 -5.34 9.70 -5.73
C PHE A 187 -4.24 8.63 -5.88
N VAL A 188 -4.17 7.95 -7.03
CA VAL A 188 -3.05 7.03 -7.34
C VAL A 188 -1.71 7.77 -7.33
N GLY A 189 -1.67 8.97 -7.92
CA GLY A 189 -0.50 9.85 -7.91
C GLY A 189 0.00 10.19 -6.50
N LEU A 190 -0.92 10.46 -5.56
CA LEU A 190 -0.59 10.69 -4.15
C LEU A 190 0.13 9.48 -3.53
N TYR A 191 -0.35 8.26 -3.78
CA TYR A 191 0.30 7.03 -3.31
C TYR A 191 1.67 6.84 -3.95
N LEU A 192 1.84 7.21 -5.23
CA LEU A 192 3.14 7.18 -5.91
C LEU A 192 4.13 8.15 -5.27
N VAL A 193 3.70 9.36 -4.88
CA VAL A 193 4.54 10.31 -4.13
C VAL A 193 5.01 9.69 -2.82
N VAL A 194 4.12 9.06 -2.06
CA VAL A 194 4.48 8.37 -0.82
C VAL A 194 5.48 7.24 -1.06
N LEU A 195 5.27 6.43 -2.11
CA LEU A 195 6.22 5.38 -2.49
C LEU A 195 7.60 5.97 -2.80
N THR A 196 7.67 7.05 -3.56
CA THR A 196 8.92 7.75 -3.90
C THR A 196 9.64 8.24 -2.65
N LEU A 197 8.92 8.82 -1.68
CA LEU A 197 9.49 9.23 -0.39
C LEU A 197 10.04 8.04 0.40
N LEU A 198 9.35 6.90 0.42
CA LEU A 198 9.81 5.69 1.11
C LEU A 198 11.04 5.08 0.43
N ILE A 199 11.09 5.08 -0.91
CA ILE A 199 12.27 4.64 -1.66
C ILE A 199 13.46 5.56 -1.38
N ALA A 200 13.29 6.87 -1.48
CA ALA A 200 14.34 7.85 -1.20
C ALA A 200 14.90 7.69 0.22
N GLN A 201 14.02 7.53 1.20
CA GLN A 201 14.43 7.27 2.57
C GLN A 201 15.15 5.93 2.73
N SER A 202 14.72 4.90 2.02
CA SER A 202 15.37 3.59 2.06
C SER A 202 16.77 3.65 1.48
N LEU A 203 16.96 4.33 0.35
CA LEU A 203 18.29 4.57 -0.25
C LEU A 203 19.20 5.35 0.70
N ALA A 204 18.71 6.41 1.35
CA ALA A 204 19.45 7.15 2.37
C ALA A 204 19.84 6.29 3.59
N ASN A 205 19.10 5.20 3.86
CA ASN A 205 19.40 4.24 4.93
C ASN A 205 20.12 2.98 4.44
N ARG A 206 20.91 3.09 3.37
CA ARG A 206 21.77 2.02 2.82
C ARG A 206 20.97 0.83 2.29
N PHE A 207 19.82 1.07 1.70
CA PHE A 207 19.16 0.08 0.87
C PHE A 207 19.99 -0.11 -0.40
N THR A 208 20.43 -1.33 -0.64
CA THR A 208 21.23 -1.69 -1.82
C THR A 208 20.68 -2.96 -2.45
N ILE A 209 20.63 -2.96 -3.76
CA ILE A 209 20.24 -4.12 -4.56
C ILE A 209 21.51 -4.79 -5.05
N THR A 210 21.59 -6.11 -4.97
CA THR A 210 22.69 -6.90 -5.50
C THR A 210 22.17 -8.00 -6.41
N PRO A 211 22.82 -8.28 -7.55
CA PRO A 211 22.44 -9.42 -8.38
C PRO A 211 22.80 -10.77 -7.75
N LYS A 212 23.57 -10.76 -6.65
CA LYS A 212 23.93 -11.98 -5.93
C LYS A 212 22.72 -12.59 -5.27
N ARG A 213 22.51 -13.88 -5.52
CA ARG A 213 21.45 -14.67 -4.86
C ARG A 213 21.99 -15.32 -3.59
N ILE A 214 21.12 -15.56 -2.63
CA ILE A 214 21.44 -16.35 -1.46
C ILE A 214 21.84 -17.76 -1.91
N GLN A 215 23.09 -18.15 -1.67
CA GLN A 215 23.62 -19.44 -2.12
C GLN A 215 23.06 -20.62 -1.30
N ASN A 216 22.70 -20.36 -0.04
CA ASN A 216 22.13 -21.39 0.83
C ASN A 216 20.67 -21.68 0.46
N ARG A 217 20.44 -22.79 -0.26
CA ARG A 217 19.13 -23.23 -0.71
C ARG A 217 18.15 -23.51 0.46
N THR A 218 18.67 -24.05 1.57
CA THR A 218 17.86 -24.35 2.76
C THR A 218 17.34 -23.06 3.37
N LEU A 219 18.20 -22.07 3.55
CA LEU A 219 17.83 -20.75 4.08
C LEU A 219 16.85 -20.03 3.16
N THR A 220 17.05 -20.07 1.85
CA THR A 220 16.12 -19.50 0.87
C THR A 220 14.74 -20.15 0.95
N ARG A 221 14.69 -21.48 1.11
CA ARG A 221 13.44 -22.23 1.28
C ARG A 221 12.74 -21.85 2.61
N GLU A 222 13.51 -21.71 3.67
CA GLU A 222 12.97 -21.27 4.98
C GLU A 222 12.37 -19.86 4.90
N ILE A 223 13.06 -18.90 4.27
CA ILE A 223 12.57 -17.53 4.05
C ILE A 223 11.25 -17.56 3.27
N ARG A 224 11.19 -18.29 2.17
CA ARG A 224 9.98 -18.38 1.34
C ARG A 224 8.81 -19.02 2.08
N LYS A 225 9.06 -20.11 2.82
CA LYS A 225 8.04 -20.79 3.62
C LYS A 225 7.50 -19.86 4.71
N TYR A 226 8.39 -19.18 5.42
CA TYR A 226 8.02 -18.23 6.46
C TYR A 226 7.22 -17.06 5.90
N SER A 227 7.69 -16.44 4.83
CA SER A 227 6.97 -15.35 4.15
C SER A 227 5.59 -15.79 3.66
N GLY A 228 5.49 -16.97 3.02
CA GLY A 228 4.23 -17.52 2.53
C GLY A 228 3.21 -17.80 3.64
N THR A 229 3.65 -18.33 4.78
CA THR A 229 2.75 -18.56 5.94
C THR A 229 2.19 -17.24 6.48
N LEU A 230 3.01 -16.19 6.50
CA LEU A 230 2.58 -14.88 7.03
C LEU A 230 1.63 -14.13 6.09
N ILE A 231 1.69 -14.38 4.79
CA ILE A 231 0.72 -13.82 3.84
C ILE A 231 -0.70 -14.23 4.24
N ILE A 232 -0.90 -15.50 4.54
CA ILE A 232 -2.22 -16.03 4.90
C ILE A 232 -2.79 -15.28 6.10
N GLY A 233 -2.01 -15.12 7.17
CA GLY A 233 -2.46 -14.43 8.38
C GLY A 233 -2.71 -12.94 8.18
N SER A 234 -1.80 -12.23 7.50
CA SER A 234 -1.95 -10.79 7.25
C SER A 234 -3.09 -10.47 6.28
N SER A 235 -3.28 -11.31 5.27
CA SER A 235 -4.33 -11.13 4.27
C SER A 235 -5.72 -11.43 4.83
N ALA A 236 -5.87 -12.46 5.66
CA ALA A 236 -7.14 -12.78 6.29
C ALA A 236 -7.68 -11.61 7.12
N TRP A 237 -6.82 -10.95 7.89
CA TRP A 237 -7.21 -9.76 8.67
C TRP A 237 -7.63 -8.60 7.78
N MET A 238 -6.91 -8.33 6.70
CA MET A 238 -7.24 -7.25 5.76
C MET A 238 -8.51 -7.54 4.97
N ILE A 239 -8.72 -8.78 4.53
CA ILE A 239 -9.94 -9.19 3.85
C ILE A 239 -11.15 -8.97 4.76
N LEU A 240 -11.09 -9.44 6.00
CA LEU A 240 -12.17 -9.25 6.98
C LEU A 240 -12.50 -7.77 7.20
N GLY A 241 -11.50 -6.89 7.20
CA GLY A 241 -11.71 -5.45 7.39
C GLY A 241 -12.21 -4.69 6.16
N GLN A 242 -12.18 -5.30 4.97
CA GLN A 242 -12.56 -4.63 3.71
C GLN A 242 -13.69 -5.34 2.94
N ILE A 243 -14.11 -6.54 3.41
CA ILE A 243 -15.10 -7.34 2.71
C ILE A 243 -16.44 -6.62 2.59
N ASP A 244 -16.83 -5.91 3.64
CA ASP A 244 -18.11 -5.19 3.69
C ASP A 244 -18.20 -4.12 2.58
N ILE A 245 -17.12 -3.34 2.39
CA ILE A 245 -17.06 -2.30 1.35
C ILE A 245 -17.20 -2.92 -0.04
N ASN A 246 -16.50 -4.02 -0.28
CA ASN A 246 -16.54 -4.68 -1.58
C ASN A 246 -17.90 -5.37 -1.83
N MET A 247 -18.50 -5.98 -0.78
CA MET A 247 -19.83 -6.60 -0.90
C MET A 247 -20.92 -5.55 -1.18
N ILE A 248 -20.89 -4.41 -0.50
CA ILE A 248 -21.84 -3.33 -0.74
C ILE A 248 -21.72 -2.86 -2.20
N GLY A 249 -20.48 -2.62 -2.68
CA GLY A 249 -20.25 -2.19 -4.05
C GLY A 249 -20.72 -3.20 -5.11
N GLN A 250 -20.62 -4.50 -4.83
CA GLN A 250 -21.07 -5.56 -5.75
C GLN A 250 -22.57 -5.84 -5.69
N CYS A 251 -23.17 -5.77 -4.50
CA CYS A 251 -24.58 -6.16 -4.31
C CYS A 251 -25.55 -4.99 -4.49
N MET A 252 -25.16 -3.77 -4.16
CA MET A 252 -26.02 -2.59 -4.17
C MET A 252 -25.72 -1.61 -5.31
N GLY A 253 -24.63 -1.83 -6.05
CA GLY A 253 -24.14 -0.90 -7.04
C GLY A 253 -23.45 0.32 -6.43
N LEU A 254 -22.89 1.18 -7.29
CA LEU A 254 -22.17 2.39 -6.87
C LEU A 254 -23.08 3.59 -6.58
N GLU A 255 -24.37 3.45 -6.83
CA GLU A 255 -25.36 4.54 -6.75
C GLU A 255 -26.13 4.58 -5.41
N HIS A 256 -25.81 3.67 -4.47
CA HIS A 256 -26.43 3.58 -3.13
C HIS A 256 -25.41 3.85 -1.97
#